data_1536d5582f01fa31d1421a337a6ff1f6
#
_entry.id   1536d5582f01fa31d1421a337a6ff1f6
#
_cell.length_a   1.000
_cell.length_b   1.000
_cell.length_c   1.000
_cell.angle_alpha   90.00
_cell.angle_beta   90.00
_cell.angle_gamma   90.00
#
_symmetry.space_group_name_H-M   'P 1'
#
loop_
_entity.id
_entity.type
_entity.pdbx_description
1 polymer ?
#
loop_
_entity_poly.entity_id
_entity_poly.type
_entity_poly.pdbx_seq_one_letter_code
_entity_poly.pdbx_strand_id
1 'polypeptide(L)'
;YQTLLGVWPLEETELPGVAERVKAYMVKAAREAKALTSWMDPNEKHEAALEKFTDAILSLSAQNRFLVDFQRFQKKIAYYGALNSLSQTLLKMAAPGIPDFYQGSELWDFSLVDPDNRRPVNFPTRMQKFEELQAAASQGLEPLADELFAHWRDGRIKMYATWKALELRRAKPELFLQGAYIPLSASGKYKDCACAFARHHSSDWALAVAPRLLTRVVDPGAPPFGAVWAGTLLVLPAQAPAEWTNVYTGETLKAKTAGPRRTLRLAGVFRRFPLALLIPKA
;
A
#
# COMPACT_ATOMS: atom_id res chain seq x y z
N TYR A 1 -12.33 -16.58 8.48
CA TYR A 1 -11.16 -16.82 7.63
C TYR A 1 -10.69 -15.54 6.93
N GLN A 2 -11.58 -14.73 6.38
CA GLN A 2 -11.21 -13.46 5.73
C GLN A 2 -10.47 -12.52 6.69
N THR A 3 -10.92 -12.42 7.93
CA THR A 3 -10.25 -11.67 9.00
C THR A 3 -8.80 -12.11 9.20
N LEU A 4 -8.55 -13.42 9.21
CA LEU A 4 -7.19 -13.98 9.36
C LEU A 4 -6.26 -13.52 8.22
N LEU A 5 -6.76 -13.44 6.98
CA LEU A 5 -5.96 -12.96 5.85
C LEU A 5 -5.51 -11.51 6.04
N GLY A 6 -6.38 -10.67 6.64
CA GLY A 6 -6.10 -9.26 6.85
C GLY A 6 -5.18 -8.95 8.03
N VAL A 7 -5.12 -9.84 9.04
CA VAL A 7 -4.37 -9.59 10.28
C VAL A 7 -3.13 -10.47 10.44
N TRP A 8 -2.90 -11.37 9.51
CA TRP A 8 -1.76 -12.30 9.59
C TRP A 8 -0.46 -11.55 9.41
N PRO A 9 0.45 -11.63 10.40
CA PRO A 9 1.70 -10.87 10.36
C PRO A 9 2.63 -11.37 9.25
N LEU A 10 3.52 -10.50 8.82
CA LEU A 10 4.56 -10.85 7.85
C LEU A 10 5.73 -11.59 8.49
N GLU A 11 5.96 -11.34 9.79
CA GLU A 11 7.05 -11.92 10.56
C GLU A 11 6.52 -13.01 11.51
N GLU A 12 7.20 -14.15 11.54
CA GLU A 12 6.79 -15.28 12.38
C GLU A 12 6.88 -14.97 13.88
N THR A 13 7.74 -14.05 14.28
CA THR A 13 7.90 -13.59 15.67
C THR A 13 6.64 -12.94 16.24
N GLU A 14 5.74 -12.45 15.39
CA GLU A 14 4.48 -11.80 15.80
C GLU A 14 3.31 -12.81 15.93
N LEU A 15 3.49 -14.06 15.50
CA LEU A 15 2.43 -15.10 15.52
C LEU A 15 1.87 -15.42 16.92
N PRO A 16 2.65 -15.46 18.00
CA PRO A 16 2.12 -15.85 19.32
C PRO A 16 0.94 -15.01 19.82
N GLY A 17 0.87 -13.74 19.44
CA GLY A 17 -0.23 -12.84 19.84
C GLY A 17 -1.47 -12.89 18.94
N VAL A 18 -1.41 -13.54 17.79
CA VAL A 18 -2.50 -13.50 16.80
C VAL A 18 -3.74 -14.22 17.29
N ALA A 19 -3.59 -15.39 17.90
CA ALA A 19 -4.72 -16.20 18.37
C ALA A 19 -5.57 -15.43 19.39
N GLU A 20 -4.94 -14.82 20.37
CA GLU A 20 -5.64 -14.05 21.41
C GLU A 20 -6.38 -12.84 20.82
N ARG A 21 -5.74 -12.13 19.92
CA ARG A 21 -6.36 -10.99 19.23
C ARG A 21 -7.58 -11.42 18.40
N VAL A 22 -7.46 -12.52 17.68
CA VAL A 22 -8.54 -13.05 16.86
C VAL A 22 -9.68 -13.57 17.74
N LYS A 23 -9.42 -14.25 18.85
CA LYS A 23 -10.46 -14.67 19.81
C LYS A 23 -11.25 -13.46 20.33
N ALA A 24 -10.55 -12.47 20.86
CA ALA A 24 -11.19 -11.25 21.36
C ALA A 24 -12.06 -10.56 20.29
N TYR A 25 -11.56 -10.48 19.05
CA TYR A 25 -12.32 -9.97 17.92
C TYR A 25 -13.56 -10.80 17.61
N MET A 26 -13.45 -12.14 17.58
CA MET A 26 -14.57 -13.02 17.25
C MET A 26 -15.69 -12.93 18.29
N VAL A 27 -15.37 -12.86 19.58
CA VAL A 27 -16.35 -12.65 20.63
C VAL A 27 -17.02 -11.28 20.48
N LYS A 28 -16.26 -10.22 20.27
CA LYS A 28 -16.80 -8.89 20.02
C LYS A 28 -17.74 -8.90 18.82
N ALA A 29 -17.31 -9.44 17.69
CA ALA A 29 -18.10 -9.48 16.46
C ALA A 29 -19.41 -10.27 16.64
N ALA A 30 -19.38 -11.39 17.38
CA ALA A 30 -20.57 -12.18 17.69
C ALA A 30 -21.56 -11.40 18.57
N ARG A 31 -21.06 -10.69 19.61
CA ARG A 31 -21.89 -9.85 20.47
C ARG A 31 -22.54 -8.68 19.72
N GLU A 32 -21.78 -8.05 18.82
CA GLU A 32 -22.29 -6.95 17.99
C GLU A 32 -23.30 -7.41 16.93
N ALA A 33 -23.15 -8.63 16.44
CA ALA A 33 -24.12 -9.25 15.52
C ALA A 33 -25.47 -9.53 16.18
N LYS A 34 -25.52 -9.66 17.52
CA LYS A 34 -26.73 -9.87 18.33
C LYS A 34 -27.61 -11.06 17.91
N ALA A 35 -26.99 -12.08 17.28
CA ALA A 35 -27.71 -13.25 16.77
C ALA A 35 -27.80 -14.38 17.81
N LEU A 36 -26.65 -14.80 18.39
CA LEU A 36 -26.55 -15.91 19.34
C LEU A 36 -26.00 -15.48 20.70
N THR A 37 -25.41 -14.30 20.78
CA THR A 37 -24.89 -13.65 21.98
C THR A 37 -24.99 -12.15 21.79
N SER A 38 -24.98 -11.36 22.87
CA SER A 38 -24.96 -9.90 22.81
C SER A 38 -24.23 -9.31 24.01
N TRP A 39 -23.98 -8.01 24.01
CA TRP A 39 -23.43 -7.31 25.19
C TRP A 39 -24.38 -7.30 26.39
N MET A 40 -25.70 -7.33 26.14
CA MET A 40 -26.73 -7.30 27.16
C MET A 40 -27.13 -8.67 27.68
N ASP A 41 -26.98 -9.70 26.82
CA ASP A 41 -27.31 -11.10 27.12
C ASP A 41 -26.21 -12.00 26.54
N PRO A 42 -25.08 -12.17 27.25
CA PRO A 42 -23.96 -12.99 26.82
C PRO A 42 -24.29 -14.47 26.86
N ASN A 43 -24.01 -15.18 25.75
CA ASN A 43 -24.10 -16.63 25.69
C ASN A 43 -22.71 -17.25 25.85
N GLU A 44 -22.31 -17.50 27.09
CA GLU A 44 -20.97 -18.02 27.44
C GLU A 44 -20.63 -19.34 26.72
N LYS A 45 -21.61 -20.21 26.49
CA LYS A 45 -21.40 -21.49 25.77
C LYS A 45 -21.02 -21.26 24.32
N HIS A 46 -21.71 -20.31 23.68
CA HIS A 46 -21.42 -19.95 22.29
C HIS A 46 -20.07 -19.28 22.17
N GLU A 47 -19.76 -18.33 23.07
CA GLU A 47 -18.48 -17.62 23.08
C GLU A 47 -17.31 -18.56 23.33
N ALA A 48 -17.39 -19.46 24.31
CA ALA A 48 -16.37 -20.48 24.58
C ALA A 48 -16.17 -21.44 23.38
N ALA A 49 -17.26 -21.75 22.64
CA ALA A 49 -17.14 -22.56 21.44
C ALA A 49 -16.40 -21.82 20.31
N LEU A 50 -16.61 -20.49 20.14
CA LEU A 50 -15.87 -19.65 19.19
C LEU A 50 -14.39 -19.57 19.55
N GLU A 51 -14.07 -19.39 20.82
CA GLU A 51 -12.66 -19.36 21.29
C GLU A 51 -11.97 -20.70 21.05
N LYS A 52 -12.61 -21.81 21.44
CA LYS A 52 -12.10 -23.17 21.20
C LYS A 52 -11.89 -23.47 19.71
N PHE A 53 -12.82 -23.05 18.88
CA PHE A 53 -12.70 -23.17 17.42
C PHE A 53 -11.49 -22.39 16.91
N THR A 54 -11.30 -21.14 17.38
CA THR A 54 -10.20 -20.28 16.99
C THR A 54 -8.85 -20.88 17.42
N ASP A 55 -8.75 -21.39 18.65
CA ASP A 55 -7.55 -22.09 19.13
C ASP A 55 -7.23 -23.33 18.26
N ALA A 56 -8.24 -24.10 17.93
CA ALA A 56 -8.04 -25.30 17.12
C ALA A 56 -7.51 -25.01 15.72
N ILE A 57 -8.05 -24.01 15.02
CA ILE A 57 -7.60 -23.65 13.67
C ILE A 57 -6.26 -22.90 13.66
N LEU A 58 -5.88 -22.24 14.76
CA LEU A 58 -4.62 -21.50 14.89
C LEU A 58 -3.53 -22.29 15.64
N SER A 59 -3.80 -23.52 16.06
CA SER A 59 -2.80 -24.38 16.71
C SER A 59 -1.59 -24.57 15.80
N LEU A 60 -0.38 -24.23 16.31
CA LEU A 60 0.89 -24.35 15.59
C LEU A 60 1.38 -25.83 15.57
N SER A 61 0.54 -26.72 15.08
CA SER A 61 0.85 -28.14 14.93
C SER A 61 1.07 -28.50 13.45
N ALA A 62 2.07 -29.32 13.18
CA ALA A 62 2.32 -29.84 11.83
C ALA A 62 1.14 -30.65 11.26
N GLN A 63 0.27 -31.19 12.13
CA GLN A 63 -0.95 -31.89 11.77
C GLN A 63 -2.11 -30.96 11.44
N ASN A 64 -1.99 -29.65 11.70
CA ASN A 64 -3.02 -28.67 11.38
C ASN A 64 -3.01 -28.33 9.89
N ARG A 65 -3.70 -29.17 9.09
CA ARG A 65 -3.80 -29.01 7.63
C ARG A 65 -4.37 -27.64 7.24
N PHE A 66 -5.35 -27.13 8.00
CA PHE A 66 -5.93 -25.83 7.72
C PHE A 66 -4.85 -24.73 7.78
N LEU A 67 -4.05 -24.71 8.83
CA LEU A 67 -3.04 -23.65 9.03
C LEU A 67 -1.96 -23.72 7.93
N VAL A 68 -1.53 -24.93 7.56
CA VAL A 68 -0.55 -25.12 6.46
C VAL A 68 -1.07 -24.58 5.14
N ASP A 69 -2.31 -24.91 4.76
CA ASP A 69 -2.91 -24.43 3.50
C ASP A 69 -3.21 -22.93 3.55
N PHE A 70 -3.68 -22.43 4.71
CA PHE A 70 -3.91 -21.02 4.95
C PHE A 70 -2.64 -20.21 4.78
N GLN A 71 -1.52 -20.59 5.40
CA GLN A 71 -0.25 -19.87 5.31
C GLN A 71 0.29 -19.82 3.88
N ARG A 72 0.12 -20.92 3.11
CA ARG A 72 0.50 -20.94 1.69
C ARG A 72 -0.29 -19.93 0.87
N PHE A 73 -1.58 -19.84 1.11
CA PHE A 73 -2.46 -18.87 0.44
C PHE A 73 -2.19 -17.44 0.91
N GLN A 74 -2.07 -17.26 2.23
CA GLN A 74 -1.82 -15.96 2.85
C GLN A 74 -0.54 -15.31 2.31
N LYS A 75 0.56 -16.05 2.14
CA LYS A 75 1.81 -15.51 1.57
C LYS A 75 1.60 -14.85 0.20
N LYS A 76 0.73 -15.43 -0.64
CA LYS A 76 0.37 -14.83 -1.95
C LYS A 76 -0.45 -13.55 -1.76
N ILE A 77 -1.45 -13.60 -0.88
CA ILE A 77 -2.33 -12.47 -0.61
C ILE A 77 -1.56 -11.32 0.04
N ALA A 78 -0.66 -11.61 0.98
CA ALA A 78 0.17 -10.60 1.66
C ALA A 78 0.99 -9.78 0.68
N TYR A 79 1.59 -10.42 -0.32
CA TYR A 79 2.38 -9.71 -1.34
C TYR A 79 1.54 -8.67 -2.10
N TYR A 80 0.40 -9.11 -2.66
CA TYR A 80 -0.48 -8.19 -3.38
C TYR A 80 -1.16 -7.18 -2.44
N GLY A 81 -1.44 -7.58 -1.21
CA GLY A 81 -1.99 -6.72 -0.16
C GLY A 81 -1.05 -5.57 0.18
N ALA A 82 0.25 -5.83 0.32
CA ALA A 82 1.26 -4.81 0.54
C ALA A 82 1.33 -3.82 -0.64
N LEU A 83 1.37 -4.31 -1.87
CA LEU A 83 1.36 -3.46 -3.07
C LEU A 83 0.08 -2.62 -3.20
N ASN A 84 -1.09 -3.21 -2.88
CA ASN A 84 -2.35 -2.46 -2.83
C ASN A 84 -2.35 -1.40 -1.73
N SER A 85 -1.78 -1.69 -0.55
CA SER A 85 -1.63 -0.73 0.54
C SER A 85 -0.77 0.47 0.12
N LEU A 86 0.35 0.23 -0.57
CA LEU A 86 1.17 1.31 -1.14
C LEU A 86 0.37 2.14 -2.14
N SER A 87 -0.37 1.50 -3.04
CA SER A 87 -1.21 2.18 -4.02
C SER A 87 -2.27 3.07 -3.35
N GLN A 88 -2.98 2.54 -2.37
CA GLN A 88 -3.98 3.30 -1.60
C GLN A 88 -3.35 4.47 -0.84
N THR A 89 -2.15 4.27 -0.29
CA THR A 89 -1.41 5.32 0.43
C THR A 89 -1.06 6.49 -0.50
N LEU A 90 -0.54 6.21 -1.71
CA LEU A 90 -0.27 7.26 -2.69
C LEU A 90 -1.56 7.97 -3.14
N LEU A 91 -2.59 7.19 -3.51
CA LEU A 91 -3.86 7.75 -3.99
C LEU A 91 -4.49 8.66 -2.94
N LYS A 92 -4.51 8.24 -1.68
CA LYS A 92 -5.02 9.04 -0.55
C LYS A 92 -4.29 10.38 -0.41
N MET A 93 -2.96 10.39 -0.54
CA MET A 93 -2.17 11.61 -0.39
C MET A 93 -2.25 12.55 -1.60
N ALA A 94 -2.43 12.01 -2.80
CA ALA A 94 -2.43 12.81 -4.02
C ALA A 94 -3.84 13.27 -4.43
N ALA A 95 -4.90 12.58 -4.01
CA ALA A 95 -6.29 12.96 -4.30
C ALA A 95 -6.68 14.30 -3.66
N PRO A 96 -7.76 14.96 -4.14
CA PRO A 96 -8.33 16.11 -3.47
C PRO A 96 -8.74 15.81 -2.02
N GLY A 97 -8.61 16.79 -1.14
CA GLY A 97 -8.92 16.68 0.26
C GLY A 97 -7.68 16.60 1.14
N ILE A 98 -7.90 16.35 2.43
CA ILE A 98 -6.84 16.24 3.45
C ILE A 98 -6.68 14.76 3.79
N PRO A 99 -5.49 14.17 3.55
CA PRO A 99 -5.26 12.76 3.85
C PRO A 99 -5.21 12.55 5.37
N ASP A 100 -5.99 11.59 5.84
CA ASP A 100 -5.99 11.15 7.23
C ASP A 100 -5.04 9.97 7.44
N PHE A 101 -4.32 9.97 8.58
CA PHE A 101 -3.38 8.93 8.98
C PHE A 101 -3.61 8.55 10.43
N TYR A 102 -3.94 7.29 10.67
CA TYR A 102 -3.98 6.77 12.01
C TYR A 102 -2.57 6.44 12.51
N GLN A 103 -2.33 6.68 13.80
CA GLN A 103 -1.03 6.40 14.43
C GLN A 103 -0.63 4.93 14.24
N GLY A 104 0.63 4.69 13.93
CA GLY A 104 1.16 3.35 13.69
C GLY A 104 1.08 2.88 12.24
N SER A 105 0.30 3.57 11.38
CA SER A 105 0.12 3.20 9.98
C SER A 105 1.27 3.59 9.06
N GLU A 106 2.32 4.18 9.58
CA GLU A 106 3.54 4.56 8.84
C GLU A 106 4.30 3.33 8.31
N LEU A 107 4.26 2.23 9.06
CA LEU A 107 4.74 0.91 8.64
C LEU A 107 3.54 0.02 8.30
N TRP A 108 3.77 -1.29 8.12
CA TRP A 108 2.65 -2.23 8.02
C TRP A 108 1.90 -2.29 9.35
N ASP A 109 0.59 -2.19 9.28
CA ASP A 109 -0.30 -2.31 10.42
C ASP A 109 -1.36 -3.37 10.13
N PHE A 110 -1.32 -4.46 10.89
CA PHE A 110 -2.25 -5.59 10.82
C PHE A 110 -3.15 -5.64 12.05
N SER A 111 -3.47 -4.48 12.62
CA SER A 111 -4.44 -4.38 13.70
C SER A 111 -5.84 -4.72 13.21
N LEU A 112 -6.61 -5.35 14.10
CA LEU A 112 -8.05 -5.46 13.98
C LEU A 112 -8.71 -4.12 14.35
N VAL A 113 -10.03 -4.07 14.27
CA VAL A 113 -10.79 -2.92 14.73
C VAL A 113 -10.68 -2.76 16.26
N ASP A 114 -11.18 -1.64 16.76
CA ASP A 114 -11.22 -1.32 18.18
C ASP A 114 -11.65 -2.52 19.05
N PRO A 115 -10.95 -2.81 20.16
CA PRO A 115 -9.85 -2.06 20.79
C PRO A 115 -8.44 -2.45 20.29
N ASP A 116 -8.27 -3.42 19.42
CA ASP A 116 -6.96 -3.94 18.99
C ASP A 116 -6.08 -2.86 18.33
N ASN A 117 -6.66 -1.94 17.57
CA ASN A 117 -5.97 -0.81 16.95
C ASN A 117 -5.54 0.29 17.93
N ARG A 118 -5.87 0.19 19.21
CA ARG A 118 -5.44 1.12 20.27
C ARG A 118 -4.23 0.62 21.06
N ARG A 119 -3.59 -0.45 20.61
CA ARG A 119 -2.33 -0.92 21.21
C ARG A 119 -1.25 0.17 21.13
N PRO A 120 -0.35 0.25 22.11
CA PRO A 120 0.75 1.22 22.08
C PRO A 120 1.57 1.14 20.81
N VAL A 121 1.86 2.29 20.21
CA VAL A 121 2.71 2.41 19.03
C VAL A 121 4.17 2.54 19.45
N ASN A 122 5.06 1.73 18.89
CA ASN A 122 6.49 1.86 19.13
C ASN A 122 7.06 3.01 18.29
N PHE A 123 6.95 4.24 18.81
CA PHE A 123 7.49 5.44 18.17
C PHE A 123 9.02 5.45 18.06
N PRO A 124 9.80 5.01 19.07
CA PRO A 124 11.25 4.94 18.95
C PRO A 124 11.73 4.17 17.72
N THR A 125 11.16 2.98 17.46
CA THR A 125 11.48 2.20 16.25
C THR A 125 11.15 2.96 14.96
N ARG A 126 10.04 3.69 14.94
CA ARG A 126 9.64 4.49 13.77
C ARG A 126 10.57 5.67 13.54
N MET A 127 10.97 6.33 14.59
CA MET A 127 11.94 7.45 14.51
C MET A 127 13.29 6.96 13.97
N GLN A 128 13.82 5.86 14.53
CA GLN A 128 15.06 5.28 14.05
C GLN A 128 14.98 4.91 12.56
N LYS A 129 13.93 4.18 12.15
CA LYS A 129 13.72 3.82 10.73
C LYS A 129 13.61 5.04 9.83
N PHE A 130 13.01 6.12 10.31
CA PHE A 130 12.88 7.36 9.55
C PHE A 130 14.23 8.07 9.38
N GLU A 131 15.06 8.14 10.43
CA GLU A 131 16.43 8.68 10.37
C GLU A 131 17.30 7.87 9.40
N GLU A 132 17.21 6.54 9.44
CA GLU A 132 17.89 5.64 8.49
C GLU A 132 17.46 5.92 7.04
N LEU A 133 16.16 6.12 6.80
CA LEU A 133 15.62 6.48 5.48
C LEU A 133 16.12 7.84 5.00
N GLN A 134 16.20 8.84 5.86
CA GLN A 134 16.71 10.15 5.51
C GLN A 134 18.21 10.08 5.15
N ALA A 135 19.00 9.36 5.93
CA ALA A 135 20.41 9.14 5.66
C ALA A 135 20.64 8.42 4.33
N ALA A 136 19.90 7.34 4.07
CA ALA A 136 19.99 6.59 2.83
C ALA A 136 19.52 7.41 1.61
N ALA A 137 18.47 8.20 1.74
CA ALA A 137 17.97 9.08 0.67
C ALA A 137 18.99 10.14 0.27
N SER A 138 19.81 10.62 1.21
CA SER A 138 20.89 11.58 0.93
C SER A 138 22.03 10.98 0.09
N GLN A 139 22.19 9.65 0.09
CA GLN A 139 23.19 8.93 -0.71
C GLN A 139 22.72 8.59 -2.12
N GLY A 140 21.40 8.61 -2.37
CA GLY A 140 20.81 8.39 -3.68
C GLY A 140 19.46 7.70 -3.62
N LEU A 141 18.51 8.18 -4.42
CA LEU A 141 17.14 7.68 -4.39
C LEU A 141 16.97 6.35 -5.16
N GLU A 142 17.74 6.13 -6.24
CA GLU A 142 17.63 4.89 -7.02
C GLU A 142 18.08 3.66 -6.23
N PRO A 143 19.27 3.64 -5.59
CA PRO A 143 19.68 2.50 -4.76
C PRO A 143 18.74 2.26 -3.58
N LEU A 144 18.24 3.34 -2.96
CA LEU A 144 17.28 3.24 -1.86
C LEU A 144 15.97 2.61 -2.33
N ALA A 145 15.47 2.98 -3.50
CA ALA A 145 14.24 2.41 -4.05
C ALA A 145 14.36 0.90 -4.29
N ASP A 146 15.48 0.45 -4.84
CA ASP A 146 15.79 -0.97 -5.06
C ASP A 146 15.88 -1.73 -3.72
N GLU A 147 16.58 -1.17 -2.73
CA GLU A 147 16.72 -1.74 -1.38
C GLU A 147 15.39 -1.86 -0.65
N LEU A 148 14.59 -0.80 -0.66
CA LEU A 148 13.28 -0.77 -0.01
C LEU A 148 12.31 -1.80 -0.61
N PHE A 149 12.35 -2.01 -1.91
CA PHE A 149 11.53 -3.04 -2.52
C PHE A 149 12.04 -4.45 -2.20
N ALA A 150 13.34 -4.68 -2.18
CA ALA A 150 13.91 -5.96 -1.78
C ALA A 150 13.52 -6.36 -0.34
N HIS A 151 13.43 -5.38 0.55
CA HIS A 151 13.09 -5.56 1.97
C HIS A 151 11.67 -5.07 2.32
N TRP A 152 10.73 -5.09 1.38
CA TRP A 152 9.39 -4.52 1.54
C TRP A 152 8.66 -4.97 2.82
N ARG A 153 8.99 -6.17 3.35
CA ARG A 153 8.34 -6.74 4.55
C ARG A 153 8.56 -5.91 5.80
N ASP A 154 9.67 -5.18 5.93
CA ASP A 154 9.99 -4.37 7.11
C ASP A 154 9.18 -3.06 7.22
N GLY A 155 8.38 -2.75 6.20
CA GLY A 155 7.48 -1.61 6.15
C GLY A 155 8.11 -0.27 5.81
N ARG A 156 9.45 -0.16 5.75
CA ARG A 156 10.14 1.11 5.42
C ARG A 156 9.74 1.68 4.06
N ILE A 157 9.43 0.82 3.10
CA ILE A 157 8.92 1.23 1.78
C ILE A 157 7.63 2.07 1.90
N LYS A 158 6.72 1.73 2.82
CA LYS A 158 5.48 2.49 3.04
C LYS A 158 5.77 3.82 3.73
N MET A 159 6.64 3.84 4.73
CA MET A 159 7.09 5.05 5.40
C MET A 159 7.76 6.00 4.42
N TYR A 160 8.64 5.50 3.56
CA TYR A 160 9.30 6.26 2.51
C TYR A 160 8.30 6.86 1.52
N ALA A 161 7.38 6.05 1.02
CA ALA A 161 6.33 6.52 0.11
C ALA A 161 5.47 7.62 0.74
N THR A 162 5.12 7.46 2.02
CA THR A 162 4.38 8.45 2.79
C THR A 162 5.17 9.74 2.97
N TRP A 163 6.41 9.63 3.43
CA TRP A 163 7.28 10.78 3.64
C TRP A 163 7.45 11.62 2.37
N LYS A 164 7.88 10.99 1.27
CA LYS A 164 8.17 11.72 0.02
C LYS A 164 6.92 12.40 -0.57
N ALA A 165 5.77 11.75 -0.49
CA ALA A 165 4.53 12.35 -0.98
C ALA A 165 4.04 13.51 -0.08
N LEU A 166 4.15 13.39 1.25
CA LEU A 166 3.78 14.47 2.16
C LEU A 166 4.78 15.64 2.08
N GLU A 167 6.07 15.36 1.84
CA GLU A 167 7.08 16.39 1.58
C GLU A 167 6.72 17.23 0.34
N LEU A 168 6.36 16.58 -0.77
CA LEU A 168 5.89 17.27 -1.97
C LEU A 168 4.60 18.05 -1.70
N ARG A 169 3.66 17.46 -0.97
CA ARG A 169 2.39 18.10 -0.62
C ARG A 169 2.61 19.36 0.22
N ARG A 170 3.57 19.34 1.15
CA ARG A 170 3.97 20.51 1.94
C ARG A 170 4.67 21.58 1.08
N ALA A 171 5.49 21.15 0.12
CA ALA A 171 6.20 22.08 -0.78
C ALA A 171 5.27 22.74 -1.82
N LYS A 172 4.16 22.08 -2.18
CA LYS A 172 3.19 22.53 -3.19
C LYS A 172 1.75 22.49 -2.67
N PRO A 173 1.43 23.23 -1.59
CA PRO A 173 0.13 23.11 -0.92
C PRO A 173 -1.04 23.45 -1.83
N GLU A 174 -0.95 24.50 -2.63
CA GLU A 174 -2.05 24.92 -3.51
C GLU A 174 -2.35 23.90 -4.61
N LEU A 175 -1.32 23.23 -5.13
CA LEU A 175 -1.50 22.15 -6.11
C LEU A 175 -2.39 21.03 -5.56
N PHE A 176 -2.26 20.67 -4.29
CA PHE A 176 -3.03 19.59 -3.69
C PHE A 176 -4.35 20.04 -3.05
N LEU A 177 -4.44 21.28 -2.59
CA LEU A 177 -5.66 21.80 -1.96
C LEU A 177 -6.64 22.38 -2.98
N GLN A 178 -6.14 23.15 -3.96
CA GLN A 178 -6.95 23.89 -4.91
C GLN A 178 -6.84 23.36 -6.33
N GLY A 179 -5.77 22.62 -6.66
CA GLY A 179 -5.49 22.14 -8.01
C GLY A 179 -6.60 21.25 -8.57
N ALA A 180 -6.83 21.38 -9.87
CA ALA A 180 -7.74 20.53 -10.60
C ALA A 180 -7.34 19.04 -10.48
N TYR A 181 -8.33 18.17 -10.41
CA TYR A 181 -8.18 16.72 -10.50
C TYR A 181 -8.52 16.29 -11.94
N ILE A 182 -7.55 15.70 -12.63
CA ILE A 182 -7.68 15.31 -14.03
C ILE A 182 -7.46 13.78 -14.12
N PRO A 183 -8.50 12.98 -14.27
CA PRO A 183 -8.35 11.53 -14.47
C PRO A 183 -7.52 11.24 -15.72
N LEU A 184 -6.60 10.28 -15.64
CA LEU A 184 -5.78 9.83 -16.75
C LEU A 184 -6.18 8.43 -17.19
N SER A 185 -6.28 8.23 -18.50
CA SER A 185 -6.52 6.92 -19.10
C SER A 185 -5.21 6.23 -19.49
N ALA A 186 -5.23 4.91 -19.51
CA ALA A 186 -4.17 4.12 -20.10
C ALA A 186 -4.66 3.38 -21.35
N SER A 187 -3.71 2.96 -22.20
CA SER A 187 -3.99 2.13 -23.39
C SER A 187 -2.99 0.97 -23.45
N GLY A 188 -3.36 -0.11 -24.13
CA GLY A 188 -2.53 -1.30 -24.26
C GLY A 188 -2.99 -2.45 -23.35
N LYS A 189 -2.15 -3.50 -23.24
CA LYS A 189 -2.50 -4.79 -22.61
C LYS A 189 -2.99 -4.64 -21.16
N TYR A 190 -2.34 -3.81 -20.38
CA TYR A 190 -2.60 -3.64 -18.95
C TYR A 190 -3.27 -2.28 -18.62
N LYS A 191 -4.06 -1.74 -19.55
CA LYS A 191 -4.74 -0.43 -19.38
C LYS A 191 -5.58 -0.34 -18.09
N ASP A 192 -6.16 -1.45 -17.66
CA ASP A 192 -7.00 -1.51 -16.45
C ASP A 192 -6.19 -1.81 -15.17
N CYS A 193 -4.88 -2.01 -15.29
CA CYS A 193 -4.02 -2.38 -14.18
C CYS A 193 -3.28 -1.20 -13.54
N ALA A 194 -3.59 0.03 -13.94
CA ALA A 194 -3.11 1.25 -13.31
C ALA A 194 -4.28 2.20 -13.01
N CYS A 195 -4.19 2.88 -11.87
CA CYS A 195 -5.03 4.02 -11.52
C CYS A 195 -4.14 5.26 -11.57
N ALA A 196 -4.55 6.27 -12.36
CA ALA A 196 -3.73 7.45 -12.55
C ALA A 196 -4.59 8.72 -12.68
N PHE A 197 -4.06 9.80 -12.12
CA PHE A 197 -4.63 11.15 -12.31
C PHE A 197 -3.53 12.19 -12.20
N ALA A 198 -3.81 13.36 -12.76
CA ALA A 198 -2.98 14.56 -12.58
C ALA A 198 -3.63 15.51 -11.59
N ARG A 199 -2.79 16.24 -10.86
CA ARG A 199 -3.14 17.49 -10.19
C ARG A 199 -2.50 18.61 -10.97
N HIS A 200 -3.24 19.71 -11.15
CA HIS A 200 -2.77 20.87 -11.89
C HIS A 200 -3.28 22.16 -11.24
N HIS A 201 -2.35 23.07 -10.95
CA HIS A 201 -2.64 24.42 -10.46
C HIS A 201 -1.63 25.40 -11.03
N SER A 202 -2.10 26.40 -11.80
CA SER A 202 -1.23 27.37 -12.46
C SER A 202 -0.15 26.70 -13.34
N SER A 203 1.12 26.83 -12.99
CA SER A 203 2.25 26.15 -13.66
C SER A 203 2.59 24.80 -13.03
N ASP A 204 2.05 24.49 -11.86
CA ASP A 204 2.40 23.30 -11.12
C ASP A 204 1.59 22.06 -11.55
N TRP A 205 2.29 20.96 -11.70
CA TRP A 205 1.73 19.66 -12.04
C TRP A 205 2.25 18.56 -11.11
N ALA A 206 1.40 17.58 -10.84
CA ALA A 206 1.81 16.29 -10.32
C ALA A 206 1.00 15.19 -10.97
N LEU A 207 1.64 14.05 -11.29
CA LEU A 207 0.95 12.84 -11.74
C LEU A 207 1.09 11.78 -10.66
N ALA A 208 -0.02 11.30 -10.14
CA ALA A 208 -0.06 10.11 -9.28
C ALA A 208 -0.41 8.90 -10.15
N VAL A 209 0.45 7.88 -10.12
CA VAL A 209 0.24 6.63 -10.86
C VAL A 209 0.46 5.47 -9.90
N ALA A 210 -0.58 4.70 -9.66
CA ALA A 210 -0.59 3.55 -8.77
C ALA A 210 -1.03 2.28 -9.51
N PRO A 211 -0.34 1.15 -9.33
CA PRO A 211 -0.77 -0.10 -9.92
C PRO A 211 -2.01 -0.65 -9.18
N ARG A 212 -2.78 -1.45 -9.89
CA ARG A 212 -3.92 -2.23 -9.37
C ARG A 212 -4.04 -3.55 -10.10
N LEU A 213 -4.78 -4.49 -9.53
CA LEU A 213 -5.04 -5.80 -10.15
C LEU A 213 -3.73 -6.51 -10.58
N LEU A 214 -2.68 -6.38 -9.78
CA LEU A 214 -1.34 -6.87 -10.10
C LEU A 214 -1.26 -8.39 -10.29
N THR A 215 -2.24 -9.15 -9.83
CA THR A 215 -2.40 -10.58 -10.15
C THR A 215 -2.51 -10.88 -11.66
N ARG A 216 -2.82 -9.85 -12.48
CA ARG A 216 -2.86 -9.94 -13.95
C ARG A 216 -1.53 -9.58 -14.61
N VAL A 217 -0.60 -9.00 -13.86
CA VAL A 217 0.65 -8.42 -14.38
C VAL A 217 1.86 -9.26 -14.01
N VAL A 218 1.94 -9.70 -12.75
CA VAL A 218 3.07 -10.46 -12.19
C VAL A 218 2.60 -11.57 -11.26
N ASP A 219 3.44 -12.60 -11.11
CA ASP A 219 3.27 -13.64 -10.10
C ASP A 219 3.63 -13.12 -8.69
N PRO A 220 3.17 -13.79 -7.61
CA PRO A 220 3.51 -13.42 -6.25
C PRO A 220 5.02 -13.43 -6.01
N GLY A 221 5.56 -12.32 -5.51
CA GLY A 221 7.00 -12.16 -5.26
C GLY A 221 7.79 -11.59 -6.44
N ALA A 222 7.25 -11.61 -7.66
CA ALA A 222 7.92 -11.01 -8.81
C ALA A 222 7.75 -9.48 -8.83
N PRO A 223 8.81 -8.71 -9.11
CA PRO A 223 8.72 -7.25 -9.12
C PRO A 223 7.80 -6.74 -10.24
N PRO A 224 6.85 -5.83 -9.93
CA PRO A 224 5.94 -5.26 -10.92
C PRO A 224 6.60 -4.11 -11.70
N PHE A 225 7.81 -4.32 -12.23
CA PHE A 225 8.64 -3.27 -12.80
C PHE A 225 8.98 -3.50 -14.28
N GLY A 226 9.21 -2.38 -14.99
CA GLY A 226 9.81 -2.39 -16.31
C GLY A 226 9.00 -3.16 -17.36
N ALA A 227 9.65 -4.13 -17.99
CA ALA A 227 9.12 -4.85 -19.15
C ALA A 227 7.81 -5.60 -18.92
N VAL A 228 7.46 -5.95 -17.67
CA VAL A 228 6.19 -6.63 -17.34
C VAL A 228 4.96 -5.82 -17.75
N TRP A 229 5.08 -4.49 -17.82
CA TRP A 229 4.03 -3.59 -18.27
C TRP A 229 3.82 -3.59 -19.80
N ALA A 230 4.64 -4.35 -20.54
CA ALA A 230 4.59 -4.45 -22.00
C ALA A 230 4.54 -3.08 -22.70
N GLY A 231 3.71 -2.93 -23.72
CA GLY A 231 3.49 -1.68 -24.43
C GLY A 231 2.42 -0.75 -23.84
N THR A 232 2.06 -0.90 -22.56
CA THR A 232 1.01 -0.10 -21.94
C THR A 232 1.45 1.34 -21.76
N LEU A 233 0.59 2.28 -22.18
CA LEU A 233 0.85 3.70 -22.22
C LEU A 233 -0.14 4.44 -21.33
N LEU A 234 0.34 5.40 -20.54
CA LEU A 234 -0.46 6.40 -19.85
C LEU A 234 -0.64 7.58 -20.78
N VAL A 235 -1.88 8.04 -20.98
CA VAL A 235 -2.24 9.18 -21.83
C VAL A 235 -2.27 10.44 -20.98
N LEU A 236 -1.48 11.44 -21.37
CA LEU A 236 -1.40 12.72 -20.68
C LEU A 236 -2.25 13.79 -21.40
N PRO A 237 -2.73 14.82 -20.67
CA PRO A 237 -3.31 16.02 -21.27
C PRO A 237 -2.32 16.69 -22.24
N ALA A 238 -2.82 17.31 -23.28
CA ALA A 238 -1.98 17.95 -24.33
C ALA A 238 -1.07 19.04 -23.74
N GLN A 239 -1.55 19.79 -22.74
CA GLN A 239 -0.83 20.86 -22.05
C GLN A 239 0.15 20.35 -20.98
N ALA A 240 0.12 19.05 -20.63
CA ALA A 240 1.01 18.52 -19.62
C ALA A 240 2.49 18.63 -20.02
N PRO A 241 3.42 18.80 -19.11
CA PRO A 241 4.86 18.85 -19.39
C PRO A 241 5.37 17.66 -20.21
N ALA A 242 6.46 17.86 -20.94
CA ALA A 242 7.10 16.81 -21.73
C ALA A 242 8.07 15.96 -20.91
N GLU A 243 8.68 16.53 -19.87
CA GLU A 243 9.68 15.84 -19.04
C GLU A 243 9.22 15.85 -17.58
N TRP A 244 9.45 14.72 -16.92
CA TRP A 244 8.98 14.46 -15.57
C TRP A 244 10.09 13.83 -14.72
N THR A 245 10.11 14.15 -13.43
CA THR A 245 10.96 13.51 -12.43
C THR A 245 10.10 12.71 -11.47
N ASN A 246 10.47 11.46 -11.20
CA ASN A 246 9.81 10.63 -10.20
C ASN A 246 10.33 11.00 -8.81
N VAL A 247 9.44 11.43 -7.93
CA VAL A 247 9.75 11.86 -6.56
C VAL A 247 10.37 10.74 -5.72
N TYR A 248 10.02 9.48 -6.03
CA TYR A 248 10.52 8.32 -5.28
C TYR A 248 11.88 7.83 -5.72
N THR A 249 12.23 8.01 -7.00
CA THR A 249 13.47 7.44 -7.55
C THR A 249 14.44 8.49 -8.09
N GLY A 250 13.99 9.73 -8.29
CA GLY A 250 14.79 10.77 -8.97
C GLY A 250 14.90 10.59 -10.49
N GLU A 251 14.42 9.47 -11.03
CA GLU A 251 14.51 9.18 -12.46
C GLU A 251 13.74 10.18 -13.30
N THR A 252 14.32 10.55 -14.45
CA THR A 252 13.66 11.42 -15.44
C THR A 252 12.94 10.58 -16.49
N LEU A 253 11.70 10.98 -16.80
CA LEU A 253 10.88 10.37 -17.85
C LEU A 253 10.52 11.42 -18.91
N LYS A 254 10.59 11.02 -20.19
CA LYS A 254 10.17 11.85 -21.31
C LYS A 254 8.88 11.30 -21.89
N ALA A 255 7.85 12.17 -21.98
CA ALA A 255 6.63 11.85 -22.67
C ALA A 255 6.89 11.84 -24.19
N LYS A 256 6.38 10.79 -24.86
CA LYS A 256 6.38 10.74 -26.31
C LYS A 256 5.15 11.46 -26.85
N THR A 257 5.34 12.31 -27.85
CA THR A 257 4.26 12.97 -28.56
C THR A 257 3.90 12.16 -29.80
N ALA A 258 2.63 11.82 -29.98
CA ALA A 258 2.10 11.17 -31.16
C ALA A 258 0.81 11.91 -31.57
N GLY A 259 0.92 12.80 -32.57
CA GLY A 259 -0.13 13.72 -32.92
C GLY A 259 -0.50 14.65 -31.75
N PRO A 260 -1.79 14.82 -31.42
CA PRO A 260 -2.22 15.69 -30.33
C PRO A 260 -2.03 15.07 -28.93
N ARG A 261 -1.56 13.82 -28.83
CA ARG A 261 -1.47 13.09 -27.56
C ARG A 261 -0.03 12.99 -27.08
N ARG A 262 0.16 13.15 -25.78
CA ARG A 262 1.39 12.82 -25.06
C ARG A 262 1.20 11.53 -24.27
N THR A 263 2.21 10.68 -24.24
CA THR A 263 2.13 9.40 -23.53
C THR A 263 3.41 9.10 -22.76
N LEU A 264 3.25 8.44 -21.62
CA LEU A 264 4.34 7.82 -20.86
C LEU A 264 4.19 6.29 -20.92
N ARG A 265 5.27 5.56 -21.13
CA ARG A 265 5.25 4.10 -21.01
C ARG A 265 5.18 3.70 -19.54
N LEU A 266 4.21 2.86 -19.14
CA LEU A 266 4.13 2.36 -17.77
C LEU A 266 5.38 1.58 -17.37
N ALA A 267 6.06 0.91 -18.31
CA ALA A 267 7.36 0.29 -18.08
C ALA A 267 8.45 1.27 -17.62
N GLY A 268 8.38 2.53 -18.03
CA GLY A 268 9.27 3.59 -17.54
C GLY A 268 8.77 4.21 -16.25
N VAL A 269 7.45 4.39 -16.10
CA VAL A 269 6.82 4.95 -14.90
C VAL A 269 7.08 4.06 -13.68
N PHE A 270 6.93 2.74 -13.84
CA PHE A 270 7.23 1.73 -12.83
C PHE A 270 8.54 1.00 -13.15
N ARG A 271 9.64 1.75 -13.24
CA ARG A 271 10.93 1.14 -13.61
C ARG A 271 11.60 0.41 -12.44
N ARG A 272 11.54 0.99 -11.24
CA ARG A 272 12.21 0.49 -10.02
C ARG A 272 11.33 0.48 -8.78
N PHE A 273 10.27 1.26 -8.77
CA PHE A 273 9.41 1.45 -7.60
C PHE A 273 7.94 1.16 -7.95
N PRO A 274 7.17 0.55 -7.03
CA PRO A 274 5.79 0.14 -7.32
C PRO A 274 4.79 1.30 -7.35
N LEU A 275 5.24 2.53 -7.19
CA LEU A 275 4.45 3.75 -7.25
C LEU A 275 5.18 4.80 -8.07
N ALA A 276 4.44 5.72 -8.66
CA ALA A 276 5.04 6.92 -9.24
C ALA A 276 4.27 8.18 -8.86
N LEU A 277 5.00 9.14 -8.31
CA LEU A 277 4.55 10.50 -8.11
C LEU A 277 5.51 11.37 -8.93
N LEU A 278 5.01 11.86 -10.07
CA LEU A 278 5.83 12.56 -11.04
C LEU A 278 5.55 14.06 -10.98
N ILE A 279 6.61 14.86 -11.00
CA ILE A 279 6.55 16.32 -11.09
C ILE A 279 7.27 16.78 -12.37
N PRO A 280 6.98 17.96 -12.93
CA PRO A 280 7.76 18.50 -14.03
C PRO A 280 9.25 18.50 -13.69
N LYS A 281 10.08 18.12 -14.64
CA LYS A 281 11.52 18.27 -14.52
C LYS A 281 11.85 19.76 -14.44
N ALA A 282 12.62 20.14 -13.42
CA ALA A 282 13.13 21.48 -13.25
C ALA A 282 14.10 21.87 -14.40
#